data_9d7a224d11872d87a9bd84eb919f868f
#
_entry.id   9d7a224d11872d87a9bd84eb919f868f
#
_cell.length_a   1.000
_cell.length_b   1.000
_cell.length_c   1.000
_cell.angle_alpha   90.00
_cell.angle_beta   90.00
_cell.angle_gamma   90.00
#
_symmetry.space_group_name_H-M   'P 1'
#
loop_
_entity.id
_entity.type
_entity.pdbx_description
1 polymer ?
#
loop_
_entity_poly.entity_id
_entity_poly.type
_entity_poly.pdbx_seq_one_letter_code
_entity_poly.pdbx_strand_id
1 'polypeptide(L)'
;VRARGTKPVISDADESDIGALPGVRQSALFEIKHRSSASDDSNVDISEEDSAPIQVAYAAGLARLAPNGLKVQRESVDVACLKPQLVKVLKGLERHYGRDVVVTSGFRSPSFNRRVRGAKHSLHMYCAAADIQVQGVSKWALAKYLRGLPGRGGVGTYCHTDSIHVDIGPDRDWN
;
A
#
# COMPACT_ATOMS: atom_id res chain seq x y z
N VAL A 1 55.20 37.92 3.84
CA VAL A 1 55.32 37.12 2.60
C VAL A 1 53.94 36.60 2.21
N ARG A 2 53.40 37.20 1.14
CA ARG A 2 52.08 36.84 0.60
C ARG A 2 52.23 35.69 -0.40
N ALA A 3 51.54 34.58 -0.19
CA ALA A 3 51.38 33.52 -1.17
C ALA A 3 50.03 33.74 -1.93
N ARG A 4 50.13 33.87 -3.26
CA ARG A 4 48.98 33.99 -4.19
C ARG A 4 48.42 32.62 -4.45
N GLY A 5 47.10 32.44 -4.23
CA GLY A 5 46.37 31.26 -4.67
C GLY A 5 46.10 31.31 -6.18
N THR A 6 46.48 30.26 -6.85
CA THR A 6 46.13 29.96 -8.24
C THR A 6 44.80 29.21 -8.30
N LYS A 7 43.87 29.76 -9.12
CA LYS A 7 42.60 29.06 -9.45
C LYS A 7 42.89 27.94 -10.45
N PRO A 8 42.27 26.76 -10.31
CA PRO A 8 42.29 25.79 -11.38
C PRO A 8 41.32 26.20 -12.50
N VAL A 9 41.84 26.16 -13.72
CA VAL A 9 41.07 26.28 -14.96
C VAL A 9 40.39 24.95 -15.20
N ILE A 10 39.07 24.94 -15.29
CA ILE A 10 38.29 23.79 -15.73
C ILE A 10 38.28 23.88 -17.28
N SER A 11 38.97 22.97 -17.92
CA SER A 11 38.89 22.73 -19.33
C SER A 11 37.63 21.91 -19.66
N ASP A 12 36.87 22.42 -20.66
CA ASP A 12 35.77 21.70 -21.29
C ASP A 12 36.31 20.37 -21.85
N ALA A 13 35.79 19.28 -21.33
CA ALA A 13 36.00 17.93 -21.85
C ALA A 13 34.65 17.36 -22.26
N ASP A 14 34.44 17.42 -23.56
CA ASP A 14 33.91 16.39 -24.44
C ASP A 14 32.71 15.55 -23.93
N GLU A 15 31.55 15.98 -24.41
CA GLU A 15 30.27 15.29 -24.34
C GLU A 15 30.17 14.27 -25.48
N SER A 16 30.77 13.12 -25.31
CA SER A 16 30.53 11.96 -26.19
C SER A 16 31.24 10.72 -25.65
N ASP A 17 30.60 9.98 -24.79
CA ASP A 17 30.60 8.53 -24.76
C ASP A 17 29.79 7.99 -23.56
N ILE A 18 28.47 8.00 -23.68
CA ILE A 18 27.65 7.14 -22.82
C ILE A 18 27.63 5.78 -23.49
N GLY A 19 28.55 4.92 -23.06
CA GLY A 19 28.71 3.57 -23.55
C GLY A 19 27.38 2.81 -23.56
N ALA A 20 26.99 2.38 -24.76
CA ALA A 20 25.84 1.51 -24.97
C ALA A 20 26.03 0.21 -24.19
N LEU A 21 25.08 -0.09 -23.31
CA LEU A 21 25.01 -1.37 -22.62
C LEU A 21 24.86 -2.50 -23.66
N PRO A 22 25.71 -3.53 -23.67
CA PRO A 22 25.60 -4.62 -24.62
C PRO A 22 24.35 -5.46 -24.36
N GLY A 23 23.43 -5.46 -25.33
CA GLY A 23 22.26 -6.32 -25.31
C GLY A 23 20.90 -5.65 -25.47
N VAL A 24 20.81 -4.31 -25.48
CA VAL A 24 19.54 -3.62 -25.72
C VAL A 24 19.45 -3.21 -27.19
N ARG A 25 18.57 -3.86 -27.96
CA ARG A 25 18.27 -3.44 -29.34
C ARG A 25 17.47 -2.14 -29.27
N GLN A 26 17.94 -1.10 -29.94
CA GLN A 26 17.29 0.23 -30.03
C GLN A 26 15.93 0.24 -30.74
N SER A 27 15.40 -0.91 -31.16
CA SER A 27 14.11 -1.04 -31.84
C SER A 27 12.91 -1.24 -30.93
N ALA A 28 13.07 -1.11 -29.60
CA ALA A 28 11.98 -1.25 -28.63
C ALA A 28 11.46 0.09 -28.05
N LEU A 29 11.78 1.22 -28.69
CA LEU A 29 11.12 2.47 -28.35
C LEU A 29 9.75 2.48 -29.01
N PHE A 30 8.71 2.26 -28.21
CA PHE A 30 7.34 2.45 -28.65
C PHE A 30 7.11 3.93 -29.01
N GLU A 31 6.99 4.21 -30.30
CA GLU A 31 6.44 5.49 -30.76
C GLU A 31 4.97 5.57 -30.37
N ILE A 32 4.67 6.34 -29.34
CA ILE A 32 3.31 6.74 -29.04
C ILE A 32 2.92 7.79 -30.05
N LYS A 33 2.32 7.39 -31.17
CA LYS A 33 1.67 8.30 -32.10
C LYS A 33 0.45 8.89 -31.40
N HIS A 34 0.56 10.13 -30.97
CA HIS A 34 -0.60 10.95 -30.64
C HIS A 34 -1.43 11.17 -31.92
N ARG A 35 -2.52 10.44 -32.04
CA ARG A 35 -3.51 10.67 -33.08
C ARG A 35 -4.43 11.78 -32.59
N SER A 36 -4.13 13.00 -32.95
CA SER A 36 -5.08 14.11 -32.88
C SER A 36 -6.11 13.92 -33.97
N SER A 37 -7.34 13.54 -33.60
CA SER A 37 -8.50 13.65 -34.49
C SER A 37 -9.31 14.84 -34.02
N ALA A 38 -9.32 15.85 -34.87
CA ALA A 38 -10.26 16.95 -34.76
C ALA A 38 -11.66 16.48 -35.22
N SER A 39 -12.64 16.96 -34.49
CA SER A 39 -14.03 17.25 -34.87
C SER A 39 -14.79 16.25 -35.74
N ASP A 40 -15.84 15.68 -35.21
CA ASP A 40 -17.17 15.83 -35.85
C ASP A 40 -18.26 15.74 -34.78
N ASP A 41 -19.18 16.68 -34.89
CA ASP A 41 -20.46 16.76 -34.19
C ASP A 41 -21.32 15.56 -34.57
N SER A 42 -21.62 14.71 -33.62
CA SER A 42 -22.85 13.93 -33.67
C SER A 42 -23.31 13.65 -32.25
N ASN A 43 -24.38 14.34 -31.94
CA ASN A 43 -25.29 14.17 -30.83
C ASN A 43 -25.64 12.68 -30.68
N VAL A 44 -24.93 11.96 -29.85
CA VAL A 44 -25.33 10.62 -29.42
C VAL A 44 -25.94 10.77 -28.06
N ASP A 45 -27.24 10.73 -28.05
CA ASP A 45 -28.11 10.55 -26.89
C ASP A 45 -27.66 9.28 -26.17
N ILE A 46 -26.80 9.45 -25.14
CA ILE A 46 -26.42 8.35 -24.27
C ILE A 46 -27.52 8.20 -23.26
N SER A 47 -28.53 7.39 -23.65
CA SER A 47 -29.50 6.86 -22.71
C SER A 47 -28.73 6.24 -21.53
N GLU A 48 -29.00 6.76 -20.35
CA GLU A 48 -28.51 6.29 -19.05
C GLU A 48 -29.10 4.90 -18.71
N GLU A 49 -28.78 3.89 -19.50
CA GLU A 49 -29.08 2.51 -19.12
C GLU A 49 -27.84 1.67 -19.37
N ASP A 50 -27.37 1.05 -18.28
CA ASP A 50 -26.23 0.13 -18.13
C ASP A 50 -24.87 0.72 -17.74
N SER A 51 -24.85 1.69 -16.83
CA SER A 51 -23.75 1.78 -15.88
C SER A 51 -23.96 0.79 -14.75
N ALA A 52 -24.18 -0.48 -15.08
CA ALA A 52 -23.84 -1.53 -14.15
C ALA A 52 -22.36 -1.31 -13.82
N PRO A 53 -21.99 -1.06 -12.54
CA PRO A 53 -20.59 -1.03 -12.21
C PRO A 53 -20.06 -2.34 -12.76
N ILE A 54 -19.04 -2.24 -13.63
CA ILE A 54 -18.24 -3.40 -13.95
C ILE A 54 -17.73 -3.85 -12.60
N GLN A 55 -18.49 -4.69 -11.95
CA GLN A 55 -17.98 -5.59 -10.94
C GLN A 55 -17.03 -6.46 -11.74
N VAL A 56 -15.83 -5.89 -11.96
CA VAL A 56 -14.68 -6.72 -12.16
C VAL A 56 -14.80 -7.63 -10.97
N ALA A 57 -15.34 -8.82 -11.21
CA ALA A 57 -15.28 -9.89 -10.27
C ALA A 57 -13.81 -9.97 -9.93
N TYR A 58 -13.41 -9.29 -8.88
CA TYR A 58 -12.17 -9.58 -8.20
C TYR A 58 -12.39 -11.02 -7.76
N ALA A 59 -12.06 -11.92 -8.70
CA ALA A 59 -11.97 -13.32 -8.43
C ALA A 59 -11.29 -13.41 -7.09
N ALA A 60 -12.04 -13.94 -6.15
CA ALA A 60 -11.72 -14.03 -4.74
C ALA A 60 -10.20 -14.03 -4.53
N GLY A 61 -9.66 -12.91 -4.03
CA GLY A 61 -8.38 -13.00 -3.38
C GLY A 61 -7.11 -12.63 -4.13
N LEU A 62 -7.11 -11.81 -5.16
CA LEU A 62 -5.85 -11.16 -5.59
C LEU A 62 -5.55 -9.99 -4.65
N ALA A 63 -5.15 -10.32 -3.43
CA ALA A 63 -4.53 -9.37 -2.53
C ALA A 63 -3.27 -8.83 -3.20
N ARG A 64 -3.17 -7.50 -3.37
CA ARG A 64 -2.03 -6.86 -4.04
C ARG A 64 -0.85 -6.77 -3.08
N LEU A 65 0.35 -7.02 -3.60
CA LEU A 65 1.58 -6.90 -2.84
C LEU A 65 1.99 -5.43 -2.76
N ALA A 66 2.07 -4.89 -1.55
CA ALA A 66 2.57 -3.55 -1.30
C ALA A 66 4.11 -3.51 -1.24
N PRO A 67 4.74 -2.32 -1.37
CA PRO A 67 6.20 -2.17 -1.35
C PRO A 67 6.89 -2.76 -0.09
N ASN A 68 6.20 -2.78 1.05
CA ASN A 68 6.68 -3.40 2.29
C ASN A 68 6.43 -4.93 2.37
N GLY A 69 6.03 -5.55 1.27
CA GLY A 69 5.78 -6.98 1.17
C GLY A 69 4.49 -7.46 1.84
N LEU A 70 3.60 -6.55 2.25
CA LEU A 70 2.29 -6.90 2.79
C LEU A 70 1.26 -7.02 1.66
N LYS A 71 0.33 -7.95 1.80
CA LYS A 71 -0.83 -8.03 0.90
C LYS A 71 -1.92 -7.08 1.39
N VAL A 72 -2.53 -6.36 0.47
CA VAL A 72 -3.65 -5.45 0.74
C VAL A 72 -4.91 -5.93 0.04
N GLN A 73 -6.06 -5.77 0.68
CA GLN A 73 -7.34 -6.19 0.12
C GLN A 73 -7.71 -5.41 -1.16
N ARG A 74 -7.35 -4.12 -1.22
CA ARG A 74 -7.64 -3.21 -2.33
C ARG A 74 -6.60 -2.09 -2.40
N GLU A 75 -6.49 -1.45 -3.55
CA GLU A 75 -5.50 -0.37 -3.79
C GLU A 75 -5.61 0.82 -2.84
N SER A 76 -6.83 1.12 -2.38
CA SER A 76 -7.07 2.24 -1.48
C SER A 76 -6.57 2.00 -0.05
N VAL A 77 -6.08 0.79 0.27
CA VAL A 77 -5.50 0.48 1.59
C VAL A 77 -4.05 0.92 1.61
N ASP A 78 -3.79 2.01 2.32
CA ASP A 78 -2.43 2.55 2.47
C ASP A 78 -1.70 1.84 3.62
N VAL A 79 -0.60 1.18 3.28
CA VAL A 79 0.28 0.48 4.23
C VAL A 79 1.73 0.99 4.15
N ALA A 80 2.00 1.98 3.31
CA ALA A 80 3.37 2.44 3.03
C ALA A 80 4.08 2.99 4.27
N CYS A 81 3.33 3.69 5.13
CA CYS A 81 3.88 4.30 6.35
C CYS A 81 3.87 3.38 7.57
N LEU A 82 3.35 2.14 7.49
CA LEU A 82 3.23 1.28 8.67
C LEU A 82 4.57 1.10 9.38
N LYS A 83 4.56 1.29 10.69
CA LYS A 83 5.77 1.21 11.51
C LYS A 83 6.41 -0.18 11.40
N PRO A 84 7.75 -0.27 11.33
CA PRO A 84 8.46 -1.55 11.17
C PRO A 84 8.10 -2.60 12.23
N GLN A 85 7.81 -2.18 13.46
CA GLN A 85 7.36 -3.07 14.53
C GLN A 85 6.04 -3.75 14.17
N LEU A 86 5.06 -2.98 13.64
CA LEU A 86 3.78 -3.55 13.20
C LEU A 86 3.98 -4.51 12.03
N VAL A 87 4.76 -4.11 11.01
CA VAL A 87 5.10 -4.99 9.89
C VAL A 87 5.74 -6.30 10.37
N LYS A 88 6.64 -6.23 11.37
CA LYS A 88 7.26 -7.42 11.97
C LYS A 88 6.23 -8.35 12.62
N VAL A 89 5.23 -7.81 13.32
CA VAL A 89 4.11 -8.59 13.90
C VAL A 89 3.32 -9.27 12.79
N LEU A 90 2.93 -8.53 11.73
CA LEU A 90 2.18 -9.07 10.60
C LEU A 90 2.96 -10.18 9.86
N LYS A 91 4.25 -9.97 9.61
CA LYS A 91 5.12 -11.02 9.04
C LYS A 91 5.35 -12.19 9.98
N GLY A 92 5.25 -11.97 11.28
CA GLY A 92 5.21 -13.05 12.30
C GLY A 92 3.99 -13.93 12.14
N LEU A 93 2.82 -13.34 11.93
CA LEU A 93 1.57 -14.06 11.67
C LEU A 93 1.65 -14.89 10.38
N GLU A 94 2.19 -14.30 9.29
CA GLU A 94 2.38 -15.04 8.03
C GLU A 94 3.21 -16.30 8.25
N ARG A 95 4.31 -16.19 8.98
CA ARG A 95 5.16 -17.36 9.29
C ARG A 95 4.45 -18.38 10.18
N HIS A 96 3.66 -17.92 11.14
CA HIS A 96 2.95 -18.82 12.06
C HIS A 96 1.87 -19.63 11.35
N TYR A 97 1.08 -18.99 10.51
CA TYR A 97 -0.02 -19.64 9.79
C TYR A 97 0.39 -20.27 8.46
N GLY A 98 1.62 -19.99 7.96
CA GLY A 98 2.03 -20.39 6.61
C GLY A 98 1.15 -19.79 5.51
N ARG A 99 0.52 -18.64 5.76
CA ARG A 99 -0.46 -17.97 4.89
C ARG A 99 -0.25 -16.47 4.93
N ASP A 100 -0.64 -15.82 3.83
CA ASP A 100 -0.56 -14.36 3.74
C ASP A 100 -1.53 -13.68 4.71
N VAL A 101 -1.05 -12.63 5.35
CA VAL A 101 -1.87 -11.65 6.05
C VAL A 101 -2.36 -10.62 5.03
N VAL A 102 -3.67 -10.45 4.94
CA VAL A 102 -4.31 -9.45 4.09
C VAL A 102 -4.70 -8.25 4.94
N VAL A 103 -4.12 -7.09 4.66
CA VAL A 103 -4.47 -5.84 5.31
C VAL A 103 -5.74 -5.28 4.67
N THR A 104 -6.79 -5.13 5.46
CA THR A 104 -8.09 -4.58 5.03
C THR A 104 -8.21 -3.09 5.33
N SER A 105 -7.44 -2.57 6.29
CA SER A 105 -7.29 -1.14 6.59
C SER A 105 -5.92 -0.89 7.21
N GLY A 106 -5.15 0.03 6.64
CA GLY A 106 -3.86 0.50 7.13
C GLY A 106 -3.95 1.92 7.69
N PHE A 107 -3.16 2.84 7.13
CA PHE A 107 -3.20 4.25 7.50
C PHE A 107 -4.58 4.86 7.22
N ARG A 108 -5.01 5.72 8.12
CA ARG A 108 -6.22 6.53 7.98
C ARG A 108 -5.91 8.01 8.21
N SER A 109 -6.15 8.84 7.21
CA SER A 109 -6.09 10.29 7.44
C SER A 109 -7.10 10.71 8.51
N PRO A 110 -6.86 11.81 9.23
CA PRO A 110 -7.80 12.30 10.25
C PRO A 110 -9.22 12.52 9.72
N SER A 111 -9.35 13.00 8.48
CA SER A 111 -10.65 13.19 7.82
C SER A 111 -11.35 11.85 7.53
N PHE A 112 -10.62 10.88 7.02
CA PHE A 112 -11.15 9.54 6.79
C PHE A 112 -11.53 8.85 8.09
N ASN A 113 -10.67 8.94 9.13
CA ASN A 113 -10.95 8.35 10.45
C ASN A 113 -12.26 8.89 11.05
N ARG A 114 -12.51 10.19 10.93
CA ARG A 114 -13.80 10.79 11.36
C ARG A 114 -14.98 10.24 10.58
N ARG A 115 -14.84 10.10 9.24
CA ARG A 115 -15.91 9.59 8.37
C ARG A 115 -16.31 8.15 8.71
N VAL A 116 -15.34 7.31 9.05
CA VAL A 116 -15.59 5.92 9.48
C VAL A 116 -15.89 5.77 10.97
N ARG A 117 -16.09 6.90 11.68
CA ARG A 117 -16.37 6.93 13.13
C ARG A 117 -15.29 6.22 13.96
N GLY A 118 -14.04 6.29 13.51
CA GLY A 118 -12.89 5.74 14.25
C GLY A 118 -12.63 6.53 15.54
N ALA A 119 -11.96 5.89 16.50
CA ALA A 119 -11.59 6.52 17.77
C ALA A 119 -10.81 7.82 17.54
N LYS A 120 -11.02 8.83 18.42
CA LYS A 120 -10.40 10.16 18.32
C LYS A 120 -8.87 10.09 18.26
N HIS A 121 -8.26 9.15 18.96
CA HIS A 121 -6.82 8.89 18.99
C HIS A 121 -6.48 7.52 18.38
N SER A 122 -7.10 7.21 17.23
CA SER A 122 -6.88 5.95 16.54
C SER A 122 -5.43 5.79 16.09
N LEU A 123 -4.81 4.67 16.42
CA LEU A 123 -3.43 4.36 16.03
C LEU A 123 -3.27 4.15 14.51
N HIS A 124 -4.35 3.96 13.76
CA HIS A 124 -4.33 4.02 12.29
C HIS A 124 -3.83 5.37 11.76
N MET A 125 -4.14 6.47 12.45
CA MET A 125 -3.67 7.81 12.03
C MET A 125 -2.17 8.02 12.24
N TYR A 126 -1.52 7.14 13.00
CA TYR A 126 -0.09 7.20 13.32
C TYR A 126 0.71 6.05 12.71
N CYS A 127 0.16 5.38 11.70
CA CYS A 127 0.78 4.23 11.03
C CYS A 127 1.14 3.07 12.00
N ALA A 128 0.47 3.00 13.13
CA ALA A 128 0.77 2.10 14.24
C ALA A 128 -0.30 1.03 14.44
N ALA A 129 -1.28 0.93 13.54
CA ALA A 129 -2.36 -0.05 13.58
C ALA A 129 -2.73 -0.53 12.16
N ALA A 130 -3.26 -1.74 12.09
CA ALA A 130 -3.85 -2.32 10.89
C ALA A 130 -5.06 -3.19 11.25
N ASP A 131 -6.06 -3.20 10.37
CA ASP A 131 -7.11 -4.21 10.39
C ASP A 131 -6.73 -5.30 9.38
N ILE A 132 -6.78 -6.57 9.79
CA ILE A 132 -6.22 -7.69 9.04
C ILE A 132 -7.14 -8.89 8.99
N GLN A 133 -6.91 -9.74 7.99
CA GLN A 133 -7.49 -11.07 7.85
C GLN A 133 -6.39 -12.06 7.47
N VAL A 134 -6.57 -13.33 7.80
CA VAL A 134 -5.76 -14.46 7.31
C VAL A 134 -6.70 -15.46 6.67
N GLN A 135 -6.49 -15.78 5.42
CA GLN A 135 -7.37 -16.67 4.68
C GLN A 135 -7.47 -18.05 5.34
N GLY A 136 -8.71 -18.49 5.58
CA GLY A 136 -8.97 -19.78 6.22
C GLY A 136 -8.69 -19.83 7.72
N VAL A 137 -8.43 -18.69 8.36
CA VAL A 137 -8.30 -18.55 9.81
C VAL A 137 -9.45 -17.68 10.31
N SER A 138 -10.22 -18.17 11.27
CA SER A 138 -11.31 -17.38 11.86
C SER A 138 -10.77 -16.18 12.64
N LYS A 139 -11.50 -15.07 12.64
CA LYS A 139 -11.12 -13.87 13.42
C LYS A 139 -10.90 -14.18 14.90
N TRP A 140 -11.63 -15.11 15.45
CA TRP A 140 -11.52 -15.52 16.86
C TRP A 140 -10.20 -16.27 17.14
N ALA A 141 -9.81 -17.17 16.23
CA ALA A 141 -8.54 -17.89 16.33
C ALA A 141 -7.36 -16.93 16.20
N LEU A 142 -7.46 -16.00 15.25
CA LEU A 142 -6.44 -14.98 15.00
C LEU A 142 -6.31 -14.02 16.20
N ALA A 143 -7.44 -13.56 16.75
CA ALA A 143 -7.44 -12.70 17.94
C ALA A 143 -6.88 -13.44 19.17
N LYS A 144 -7.27 -14.71 19.38
CA LYS A 144 -6.74 -15.53 20.49
C LYS A 144 -5.22 -15.68 20.40
N TYR A 145 -4.69 -15.95 19.21
CA TYR A 145 -3.26 -16.08 19.00
C TYR A 145 -2.53 -14.77 19.29
N LEU A 146 -2.99 -13.66 18.73
CA LEU A 146 -2.38 -12.34 18.95
C LEU A 146 -2.40 -11.93 20.42
N ARG A 147 -3.52 -12.17 21.12
CA ARG A 147 -3.67 -11.89 22.56
C ARG A 147 -2.70 -12.70 23.43
N GLY A 148 -2.21 -13.83 22.94
CA GLY A 148 -1.20 -14.66 23.62
C GLY A 148 0.25 -14.25 23.38
N LEU A 149 0.52 -13.30 22.47
CA LEU A 149 1.88 -12.89 22.17
C LEU A 149 2.45 -11.96 23.25
N PRO A 150 3.69 -12.17 23.70
CA PRO A 150 4.34 -11.24 24.63
C PRO A 150 4.66 -9.90 23.93
N GLY A 151 4.48 -8.79 24.66
CA GLY A 151 4.77 -7.45 24.13
C GLY A 151 3.91 -7.05 22.93
N ARG A 152 2.71 -7.61 22.86
CA ARG A 152 1.68 -7.24 21.88
C ARG A 152 1.16 -5.83 22.20
N GLY A 153 0.46 -5.24 21.26
CA GLY A 153 -0.34 -4.05 21.50
C GLY A 153 -1.84 -4.36 21.64
N GLY A 154 -2.68 -3.45 21.18
CA GLY A 154 -4.12 -3.64 21.17
C GLY A 154 -4.57 -4.69 20.15
N VAL A 155 -5.55 -5.53 20.55
CA VAL A 155 -6.20 -6.51 19.68
C VAL A 155 -7.73 -6.36 19.81
N GLY A 156 -8.36 -5.96 18.71
CA GLY A 156 -9.81 -5.72 18.65
C GLY A 156 -10.53 -6.63 17.66
N THR A 157 -11.73 -7.06 18.03
CA THR A 157 -12.65 -7.72 17.11
C THR A 157 -13.88 -6.84 16.88
N TYR A 158 -14.52 -7.00 15.71
CA TYR A 158 -15.70 -6.25 15.34
C TYR A 158 -16.86 -7.21 15.03
N CYS A 159 -18.09 -6.82 15.39
CA CYS A 159 -19.26 -7.66 15.11
C CYS A 159 -19.58 -7.77 13.61
N HIS A 160 -19.29 -6.71 12.84
CA HIS A 160 -19.75 -6.51 11.48
C HIS A 160 -18.71 -6.86 10.39
N THR A 161 -17.53 -7.36 10.78
CA THR A 161 -16.46 -7.73 9.83
C THR A 161 -15.67 -8.93 10.34
N ASP A 162 -15.04 -9.66 9.42
CA ASP A 162 -14.10 -10.73 9.72
C ASP A 162 -12.67 -10.24 9.97
N SER A 163 -12.43 -8.94 9.80
CA SER A 163 -11.15 -8.34 10.13
C SER A 163 -11.00 -8.18 11.63
N ILE A 164 -9.76 -8.28 12.08
CA ILE A 164 -9.37 -7.94 13.44
C ILE A 164 -8.43 -6.73 13.41
N HIS A 165 -8.53 -5.91 14.44
CA HIS A 165 -7.58 -4.84 14.68
C HIS A 165 -6.35 -5.36 15.39
N VAL A 166 -5.17 -4.89 14.96
CA VAL A 166 -3.90 -5.09 15.66
C VAL A 166 -3.12 -3.79 15.65
N ASP A 167 -2.53 -3.44 16.79
CA ASP A 167 -1.70 -2.25 16.92
C ASP A 167 -0.47 -2.51 17.79
N ILE A 168 0.43 -1.54 17.86
CA ILE A 168 1.65 -1.56 18.66
C ILE A 168 1.62 -0.54 19.80
N GLY A 169 0.43 -0.17 20.24
CA GLY A 169 0.23 0.64 21.44
C GLY A 169 0.27 -0.18 22.72
N PRO A 170 -0.27 0.35 23.83
CA PRO A 170 -0.40 -0.41 25.06
C PRO A 170 -1.28 -1.66 24.88
N ASP A 171 -1.00 -2.70 25.65
CA ASP A 171 -1.81 -3.92 25.67
C ASP A 171 -3.26 -3.60 26.06
N ARG A 172 -4.19 -3.94 25.18
CA ARG A 172 -5.62 -3.80 25.41
C ARG A 172 -6.41 -4.70 24.48
N ASP A 173 -7.56 -5.17 24.93
CA ASP A 173 -8.47 -6.02 24.19
C ASP A 173 -9.87 -5.44 24.17
N TRP A 174 -10.57 -5.58 23.04
CA TRP A 174 -11.99 -5.24 22.93
C TRP A 174 -12.68 -6.11 21.88
N ASN A 175 -14.01 -6.20 22.02
CA ASN A 175 -14.91 -6.86 21.09
C ASN A 175 -16.01 -5.92 20.64
#